data_369c92a8204218c7e8f51cb7dc6101de
#
_entry.id   369c92a8204218c7e8f51cb7dc6101de
#
_cell.length_a   1.000
_cell.length_b   1.000
_cell.length_c   1.000
_cell.angle_alpha   90.00
_cell.angle_beta   90.00
_cell.angle_gamma   90.00
#
_symmetry.space_group_name_H-M   'P 1'
#
loop_
_entity.id
_entity.type
_entity.pdbx_description
1 polymer ?
#
loop_
_entity_poly.entity_id
_entity_poly.type
_entity_poly.pdbx_seq_one_letter_code
_entity_poly.pdbx_strand_id
1 'polypeptide(L)'
;MVEKKSSPAEEKEYIEMRYGRNLNFAFADRAKELIKKRIATKVIDKDEHDEEENYHFLAGNQDEQDFQDTFLDSSLNEANHGEDHDGGISGEVDSQEEPHNGLVSTIPPEPIEMSTIEEEQSVEEDAGRCALRVCPERDVFLFPSGMASIFTAHRLLLQWDSLRLNRSRNGSDVTSSPPNKKTVIFGFPYADTLHVLQGFNETYFLGEGDESSMKELTKILHSGEQILAVFIETPSNPLLKMGNLLELKRLSELFGFFIIIDETVGGIVNIDGLPFADIVCSSLTKTFSGDSNVIGGSMVLNPQSRVYEFASRFMQLEDEYEDLLWCEDAIYLERNSRDFIARTIRINYSTEYLLDKILKPHVGENKLFKKIYYPNLTSKETLTNYDMVRCKKEGGYGGLFSLTFHDEDHAAAFYDNLKLNKGPSLGTNFTLAFPYTLMTYYHELDMAEKFGVERNLLRISVGLESQSILGKIFQEAIDKTVEI
;
A
#
# COMPACT_ATOMS: atom_id res chain seq x y z
N MET A 1 -25.54 32.77 -7.71
CA MET A 1 -24.97 32.70 -9.07
C MET A 1 -24.56 31.24 -9.24
N VAL A 2 -25.24 30.53 -10.12
CA VAL A 2 -24.84 29.17 -10.46
C VAL A 2 -23.59 29.33 -11.32
N GLU A 3 -22.42 28.96 -10.80
CA GLU A 3 -21.20 28.84 -11.61
C GLU A 3 -21.45 27.80 -12.71
N LYS A 4 -21.32 28.26 -13.93
CA LYS A 4 -21.46 27.45 -15.11
C LYS A 4 -20.26 26.50 -15.10
N LYS A 5 -20.46 25.19 -14.85
CA LYS A 5 -19.39 24.20 -15.04
C LYS A 5 -18.84 24.36 -16.44
N SER A 6 -17.54 24.50 -16.57
CA SER A 6 -16.84 24.54 -17.88
C SER A 6 -17.07 23.20 -18.60
N SER A 7 -17.18 23.24 -19.91
CA SER A 7 -17.24 22.01 -20.69
C SER A 7 -15.85 21.33 -20.70
N PRO A 8 -15.76 20.00 -20.89
CA PRO A 8 -14.46 19.32 -21.00
C PRO A 8 -13.53 19.92 -22.07
N ALA A 9 -14.10 20.50 -23.13
CA ALA A 9 -13.34 21.19 -24.16
C ALA A 9 -12.75 22.53 -23.67
N GLU A 10 -13.51 23.30 -22.87
CA GLU A 10 -13.03 24.55 -22.26
C GLU A 10 -11.96 24.32 -21.21
N GLU A 11 -12.05 23.22 -20.43
CA GLU A 11 -11.02 22.82 -19.49
C GLU A 11 -9.73 22.42 -20.19
N LYS A 12 -9.84 21.63 -21.26
CA LYS A 12 -8.70 21.23 -22.08
C LYS A 12 -7.98 22.47 -22.65
N GLU A 13 -8.73 23.40 -23.26
CA GLU A 13 -8.18 24.65 -23.81
C GLU A 13 -7.52 25.50 -22.74
N TYR A 14 -8.11 25.60 -21.53
CA TYR A 14 -7.53 26.31 -20.40
C TYR A 14 -6.19 25.72 -19.94
N ILE A 15 -6.11 24.37 -19.85
CA ILE A 15 -4.92 23.65 -19.43
C ILE A 15 -3.82 23.78 -20.50
N GLU A 16 -4.16 23.63 -21.78
CA GLU A 16 -3.23 23.82 -22.90
C GLU A 16 -2.64 25.25 -22.92
N MET A 17 -3.47 26.26 -22.72
CA MET A 17 -3.00 27.66 -22.67
C MET A 17 -2.11 27.95 -21.47
N ARG A 18 -2.42 27.38 -20.31
CA ARG A 18 -1.71 27.71 -19.06
C ARG A 18 -0.46 26.88 -18.82
N TYR A 19 -0.46 25.65 -19.25
CA TYR A 19 0.61 24.69 -18.93
C TYR A 19 1.33 24.14 -20.17
N GLY A 20 0.83 24.43 -21.36
CA GLY A 20 1.46 24.01 -22.62
C GLY A 20 1.45 22.49 -22.83
N ARG A 21 0.52 21.77 -22.22
CA ARG A 21 0.41 20.32 -22.30
C ARG A 21 -0.88 19.89 -22.94
N ASN A 22 -0.78 18.97 -23.92
CA ASN A 22 -1.93 18.25 -24.47
C ASN A 22 -2.28 17.08 -23.53
N LEU A 23 -3.18 17.31 -22.57
CA LEU A 23 -3.66 16.24 -21.71
C LEU A 23 -4.68 15.38 -22.46
N ASN A 24 -4.42 14.08 -22.53
CA ASN A 24 -5.35 13.14 -23.13
C ASN A 24 -6.33 12.62 -22.06
N PHE A 25 -7.45 13.29 -21.87
CA PHE A 25 -8.47 12.92 -20.90
C PHE A 25 -9.04 11.51 -21.12
N ALA A 26 -9.18 11.07 -22.38
CA ALA A 26 -9.68 9.72 -22.68
C ALA A 26 -8.71 8.63 -22.17
N PHE A 27 -7.39 8.87 -22.22
CA PHE A 27 -6.41 7.97 -21.63
C PHE A 27 -6.46 7.99 -20.10
N ALA A 28 -6.68 9.14 -19.49
CA ALA A 28 -6.82 9.23 -18.06
C ALA A 28 -8.06 8.50 -17.55
N ASP A 29 -9.19 8.61 -18.23
CA ASP A 29 -10.42 7.89 -17.89
C ASP A 29 -10.19 6.37 -17.99
N ARG A 30 -9.57 5.91 -19.07
CA ARG A 30 -9.20 4.50 -19.23
C ARG A 30 -8.22 4.03 -18.15
N ALA A 31 -7.22 4.83 -17.83
CA ALA A 31 -6.28 4.54 -16.75
C ALA A 31 -7.00 4.37 -15.40
N LYS A 32 -7.93 5.28 -15.07
CA LYS A 32 -8.73 5.21 -13.85
C LYS A 32 -9.60 3.95 -13.79
N GLU A 33 -10.22 3.54 -14.90
CA GLU A 33 -10.96 2.28 -15.01
C GLU A 33 -10.07 1.07 -14.70
N LEU A 34 -8.89 0.99 -15.32
CA LEU A 34 -7.93 -0.09 -15.11
C LEU A 34 -7.40 -0.14 -13.67
N ILE A 35 -7.12 1.02 -13.07
CA ILE A 35 -6.73 1.12 -11.65
C ILE A 35 -7.85 0.55 -10.77
N LYS A 36 -9.09 0.98 -10.96
CA LYS A 36 -10.24 0.49 -10.20
C LYS A 36 -10.41 -1.02 -10.35
N LYS A 37 -10.24 -1.55 -11.56
CA LYS A 37 -10.29 -2.98 -11.84
C LYS A 37 -9.20 -3.74 -11.07
N ARG A 38 -7.94 -3.27 -11.11
CA ARG A 38 -6.84 -3.89 -10.33
C ARG A 38 -7.11 -3.91 -8.84
N ILE A 39 -7.67 -2.83 -8.29
CA ILE A 39 -8.01 -2.74 -6.87
C ILE A 39 -9.15 -3.71 -6.52
N ALA A 40 -10.16 -3.82 -7.35
CA ALA A 40 -11.32 -4.69 -7.09
C ALA A 40 -10.99 -6.17 -7.20
N THR A 41 -10.23 -6.57 -8.22
CA THR A 41 -10.08 -7.98 -8.63
C THR A 41 -8.68 -8.56 -8.41
N LYS A 42 -7.67 -7.71 -8.18
CA LYS A 42 -6.25 -8.09 -8.17
C LYS A 42 -5.77 -8.72 -9.50
N VAL A 43 -6.53 -8.58 -10.59
CA VAL A 43 -6.18 -9.11 -11.91
C VAL A 43 -5.52 -8.01 -12.74
N ILE A 44 -4.42 -8.34 -13.36
CA ILE A 44 -3.75 -7.52 -14.37
C ILE A 44 -4.22 -8.05 -15.73
N ASP A 45 -5.10 -7.32 -16.40
CA ASP A 45 -5.41 -7.62 -17.79
C ASP A 45 -4.18 -7.29 -18.64
N LYS A 46 -3.69 -8.29 -19.31
CA LYS A 46 -2.77 -8.11 -20.43
C LYS A 46 -3.64 -7.89 -21.67
N ASP A 47 -4.06 -6.68 -21.95
CA ASP A 47 -4.58 -6.30 -23.24
C ASP A 47 -3.37 -6.28 -24.20
N GLU A 48 -3.16 -7.40 -24.92
CA GLU A 48 -1.98 -7.63 -25.77
C GLU A 48 -1.93 -6.74 -27.04
N HIS A 49 -2.95 -5.92 -27.32
CA HIS A 49 -3.08 -5.22 -28.59
C HIS A 49 -3.01 -3.70 -28.58
N ASP A 50 -3.01 -3.02 -27.40
CA ASP A 50 -3.02 -1.55 -27.34
C ASP A 50 -1.71 -0.94 -26.82
N GLU A 51 -0.69 -1.74 -26.51
CA GLU A 51 0.41 -1.28 -25.65
C GLU A 51 1.57 -0.59 -26.38
N GLU A 52 1.87 -0.93 -27.61
CA GLU A 52 3.08 -0.39 -28.27
C GLU A 52 2.86 0.92 -29.04
N GLU A 53 1.68 1.15 -29.62
CA GLU A 53 1.49 2.34 -30.47
C GLU A 53 1.12 3.63 -29.72
N ASN A 54 0.42 3.54 -28.56
CA ASN A 54 -0.11 4.72 -27.89
C ASN A 54 0.84 5.32 -26.83
N TYR A 55 1.76 4.54 -26.26
CA TYR A 55 2.69 5.03 -25.23
C TYR A 55 4.00 5.59 -25.81
N HIS A 56 4.40 5.19 -26.99
CA HIS A 56 5.56 5.81 -27.70
C HIS A 56 5.33 7.29 -28.02
N PHE A 57 4.10 7.76 -28.06
CA PHE A 57 3.81 9.17 -28.29
C PHE A 57 3.96 10.05 -27.02
N LEU A 58 3.84 9.47 -25.84
CA LEU A 58 4.07 10.17 -24.56
C LEU A 58 5.53 10.05 -24.06
N ALA A 59 6.23 9.00 -24.46
CA ALA A 59 7.64 8.77 -24.21
C ALA A 59 8.53 9.39 -25.32
N GLY A 60 8.20 10.60 -25.75
CA GLY A 60 8.99 11.34 -26.72
C GLY A 60 10.27 11.93 -26.10
N ASN A 61 11.13 11.11 -25.51
CA ASN A 61 12.55 11.40 -25.31
C ASN A 61 13.29 10.10 -24.99
N GLN A 62 14.32 9.85 -25.76
CA GLN A 62 15.26 8.73 -25.67
C GLN A 62 16.14 8.71 -24.40
N ASP A 63 15.80 9.49 -23.36
CA ASP A 63 16.67 9.71 -22.21
C ASP A 63 16.34 8.84 -20.97
N GLU A 64 15.30 7.97 -21.02
CA GLU A 64 14.92 7.16 -19.84
C GLU A 64 15.81 5.92 -19.62
N GLN A 65 16.49 5.40 -20.64
CA GLN A 65 17.47 4.32 -20.46
C GLN A 65 18.75 4.83 -19.81
N ASP A 66 19.17 6.05 -20.16
CA ASP A 66 20.35 6.70 -19.58
C ASP A 66 20.13 7.09 -18.10
N PHE A 67 18.88 7.32 -17.68
CA PHE A 67 18.60 7.72 -16.30
C PHE A 67 18.70 6.56 -15.30
N GLN A 68 18.33 5.34 -15.69
CA GLN A 68 18.49 4.14 -14.84
C GLN A 68 19.96 3.73 -14.73
N ASP A 69 20.71 3.82 -15.82
CA ASP A 69 22.15 3.49 -15.82
C ASP A 69 22.97 4.55 -15.12
N THR A 70 22.60 5.83 -15.19
CA THR A 70 23.33 6.94 -14.55
C THR A 70 23.19 6.95 -13.02
N PHE A 71 22.04 6.52 -12.46
CA PHE A 71 21.86 6.45 -11.02
C PHE A 71 22.57 5.26 -10.38
N LEU A 72 22.75 4.16 -11.11
CA LEU A 72 23.51 2.99 -10.64
C LEU A 72 25.03 3.19 -10.79
N ASP A 73 25.48 3.99 -11.76
CA ASP A 73 26.91 4.20 -12.05
C ASP A 73 27.54 5.34 -11.25
N SER A 74 26.77 6.37 -10.86
CA SER A 74 27.30 7.50 -10.07
C SER A 74 27.65 7.16 -8.62
N SER A 75 27.15 6.03 -8.08
CA SER A 75 27.49 5.56 -6.73
C SER A 75 28.66 4.58 -6.69
N LEU A 76 29.17 4.12 -7.83
CA LEU A 76 30.26 3.14 -7.93
C LEU A 76 31.58 3.67 -8.50
N ASN A 77 31.64 4.90 -9.02
CA ASN A 77 32.80 5.42 -9.75
C ASN A 77 33.79 6.28 -8.95
N GLU A 78 33.69 6.38 -7.62
CA GLU A 78 34.71 7.07 -6.79
C GLU A 78 35.80 6.15 -6.21
N ALA A 79 35.86 4.89 -6.61
CA ALA A 79 36.94 4.01 -6.13
C ALA A 79 37.50 3.15 -7.26
N ASN A 80 38.28 3.75 -8.16
CA ASN A 80 39.41 3.07 -8.82
C ASN A 80 40.07 4.00 -9.86
N HIS A 81 41.07 4.72 -9.41
CA HIS A 81 42.19 5.17 -10.26
C HIS A 81 43.44 4.43 -9.80
N GLY A 82 43.99 3.62 -10.69
CA GLY A 82 45.29 2.98 -10.47
C GLY A 82 45.64 2.00 -11.58
N GLU A 83 46.25 2.50 -12.62
CA GLU A 83 47.37 1.98 -13.43
C GLU A 83 47.27 0.64 -14.21
N ASP A 84 47.31 0.84 -15.55
CA ASP A 84 48.22 0.34 -16.60
C ASP A 84 48.54 -1.17 -16.75
N HIS A 85 48.36 -1.68 -17.91
CA HIS A 85 49.21 -2.22 -18.95
C HIS A 85 48.63 -3.39 -19.75
N ASP A 86 48.47 -3.10 -21.05
CA ASP A 86 48.97 -3.72 -22.26
C ASP A 86 48.92 -5.26 -22.42
N GLY A 87 48.44 -5.73 -23.60
CA GLY A 87 48.71 -7.05 -24.13
C GLY A 87 47.63 -7.66 -25.00
N GLY A 88 47.61 -7.33 -26.30
CA GLY A 88 46.77 -8.01 -27.29
C GLY A 88 47.19 -9.46 -27.54
N ILE A 89 46.36 -10.18 -28.23
CA ILE A 89 46.65 -11.04 -29.40
C ILE A 89 45.34 -11.70 -29.89
N SER A 90 45.17 -11.57 -31.19
CA SER A 90 44.28 -12.17 -32.17
C SER A 90 44.16 -13.68 -32.17
N GLY A 91 43.05 -14.17 -32.70
CA GLY A 91 42.90 -15.56 -33.15
C GLY A 91 41.52 -15.85 -33.74
N GLU A 92 41.37 -15.63 -35.05
CA GLU A 92 40.34 -16.20 -35.92
C GLU A 92 40.50 -17.71 -36.06
N VAL A 93 39.40 -18.40 -36.43
CA VAL A 93 39.23 -19.49 -37.41
C VAL A 93 37.90 -20.16 -37.14
N ASP A 94 36.90 -20.03 -37.93
CA ASP A 94 36.48 -20.51 -39.25
C ASP A 94 35.81 -21.90 -39.26
N SER A 95 34.64 -21.90 -39.91
CA SER A 95 34.05 -22.87 -40.87
C SER A 95 33.31 -24.15 -40.45
N GLN A 96 32.04 -24.18 -40.92
CA GLN A 96 31.42 -25.21 -41.82
C GLN A 96 30.96 -26.52 -41.12
N GLU A 97 29.90 -27.21 -41.44
CA GLU A 97 28.95 -27.32 -42.58
C GLU A 97 27.72 -28.14 -42.15
N GLU A 98 26.61 -27.97 -42.83
CA GLU A 98 25.42 -28.83 -42.91
C GLU A 98 25.67 -30.06 -43.81
N PRO A 99 24.62 -30.87 -44.24
CA PRO A 99 23.32 -31.28 -43.69
C PRO A 99 23.07 -32.81 -43.81
N HIS A 100 21.90 -33.33 -43.38
CA HIS A 100 21.30 -34.49 -44.04
C HIS A 100 19.78 -34.65 -43.83
N ASN A 101 19.13 -34.84 -44.95
CA ASN A 101 17.75 -35.18 -45.28
C ASN A 101 17.26 -36.54 -44.73
N GLY A 102 15.93 -36.67 -44.57
CA GLY A 102 15.26 -37.95 -44.53
C GLY A 102 13.75 -37.90 -44.30
N LEU A 103 12.98 -37.69 -45.38
CA LEU A 103 11.79 -38.40 -45.86
C LEU A 103 10.50 -38.52 -45.01
N VAL A 104 9.51 -37.95 -45.56
CA VAL A 104 8.05 -37.98 -45.54
C VAL A 104 7.45 -39.38 -45.35
N SER A 105 6.38 -39.43 -44.51
CA SER A 105 5.27 -40.38 -44.67
C SER A 105 3.97 -39.66 -44.25
N THR A 106 3.11 -39.50 -45.22
CA THR A 106 1.75 -38.98 -45.18
C THR A 106 0.75 -40.06 -44.83
N ILE A 107 -0.03 -39.87 -43.74
CA ILE A 107 -1.32 -40.53 -43.51
C ILE A 107 -2.24 -39.49 -42.87
N PRO A 108 -3.47 -39.24 -43.42
CA PRO A 108 -4.41 -38.28 -42.82
C PRO A 108 -5.10 -38.92 -41.61
N PRO A 109 -5.33 -38.19 -40.52
CA PRO A 109 -6.16 -38.69 -39.43
C PRO A 109 -7.65 -38.42 -39.72
N GLU A 110 -8.46 -39.40 -39.37
CA GLU A 110 -9.92 -39.35 -39.33
C GLU A 110 -10.46 -38.31 -38.36
N PRO A 111 -11.68 -37.80 -38.53
CA PRO A 111 -12.23 -36.78 -37.65
C PRO A 111 -12.59 -37.38 -36.29
N ILE A 112 -11.94 -36.87 -35.23
CA ILE A 112 -12.29 -37.17 -33.84
C ILE A 112 -13.53 -36.32 -33.49
N GLU A 113 -14.63 -36.99 -33.12
CA GLU A 113 -15.81 -36.39 -32.55
C GLU A 113 -15.42 -35.56 -31.33
N MET A 114 -15.73 -34.28 -31.35
CA MET A 114 -15.64 -33.38 -30.19
C MET A 114 -16.69 -33.81 -29.18
N SER A 115 -16.32 -34.67 -28.23
CA SER A 115 -17.02 -34.74 -26.96
C SER A 115 -16.73 -33.46 -26.17
N THR A 116 -17.75 -32.68 -25.91
CA THR A 116 -17.77 -31.58 -24.97
C THR A 116 -17.42 -32.12 -23.58
N ILE A 117 -16.12 -32.07 -23.24
CA ILE A 117 -15.71 -32.12 -21.86
C ILE A 117 -15.86 -30.68 -21.37
N GLU A 118 -16.96 -30.37 -20.68
CA GLU A 118 -17.00 -29.26 -19.78
C GLU A 118 -15.95 -29.55 -18.69
N GLU A 119 -14.75 -28.99 -18.84
CA GLU A 119 -13.82 -28.82 -17.76
C GLU A 119 -14.49 -27.84 -16.77
N GLU A 120 -15.20 -28.39 -15.79
CA GLU A 120 -15.40 -27.72 -14.52
C GLU A 120 -13.99 -27.47 -13.92
N GLN A 121 -13.37 -26.36 -14.34
CA GLN A 121 -12.31 -25.77 -13.55
C GLN A 121 -12.96 -25.35 -12.23
N SER A 122 -12.78 -26.17 -11.20
CA SER A 122 -12.97 -25.78 -9.83
C SER A 122 -11.96 -24.64 -9.56
N VAL A 123 -12.38 -23.42 -9.83
CA VAL A 123 -11.75 -22.22 -9.28
C VAL A 123 -11.94 -22.36 -7.78
N GLU A 124 -10.89 -22.80 -7.05
CA GLU A 124 -10.83 -22.60 -5.61
C GLU A 124 -10.95 -21.08 -5.43
N GLU A 125 -12.15 -20.62 -5.12
CA GLU A 125 -12.47 -19.23 -4.88
C GLU A 125 -11.57 -18.75 -3.75
N ASP A 126 -10.71 -17.80 -4.07
CA ASP A 126 -9.98 -17.04 -3.07
C ASP A 126 -11.05 -16.35 -2.19
N ALA A 127 -11.15 -16.75 -0.93
CA ALA A 127 -12.30 -16.44 -0.06
C ALA A 127 -12.37 -14.96 0.38
N GLY A 128 -11.61 -14.09 -0.28
CA GLY A 128 -11.46 -12.70 0.07
C GLY A 128 -12.35 -11.74 -0.73
N ARG A 129 -11.75 -10.67 -1.21
CA ARG A 129 -12.38 -9.56 -1.96
C ARG A 129 -13.17 -10.04 -3.18
N CYS A 130 -12.69 -11.08 -3.86
CA CYS A 130 -13.38 -11.71 -4.99
C CYS A 130 -14.72 -12.35 -4.56
N ALA A 131 -14.79 -12.96 -3.38
CA ALA A 131 -16.04 -13.52 -2.85
C ALA A 131 -17.10 -12.45 -2.54
N LEU A 132 -16.68 -11.22 -2.23
CA LEU A 132 -17.58 -10.08 -2.00
C LEU A 132 -18.11 -9.45 -3.30
N ARG A 133 -17.63 -9.85 -4.46
CA ARG A 133 -18.04 -9.34 -5.78
C ARG A 133 -17.97 -7.82 -5.88
N VAL A 134 -16.84 -7.24 -5.47
CA VAL A 134 -16.58 -5.80 -5.59
C VAL A 134 -16.65 -5.39 -7.07
N CYS A 135 -17.50 -4.40 -7.36
CA CYS A 135 -17.65 -3.84 -8.71
C CYS A 135 -16.71 -2.62 -8.86
N PRO A 136 -15.76 -2.65 -9.81
CA PRO A 136 -14.78 -1.58 -9.98
C PRO A 136 -15.40 -0.19 -10.12
N GLU A 137 -16.48 -0.07 -10.88
CA GLU A 137 -17.10 1.21 -11.23
C GLU A 137 -17.95 1.78 -10.09
N ARG A 138 -18.52 0.90 -9.25
CA ARG A 138 -19.49 1.27 -8.23
C ARG A 138 -18.92 1.30 -6.82
N ASP A 139 -17.96 0.40 -6.53
CA ASP A 139 -17.49 0.15 -5.17
C ASP A 139 -16.07 0.68 -4.94
N VAL A 140 -15.32 1.06 -6.01
CA VAL A 140 -13.96 1.59 -5.93
C VAL A 140 -13.92 3.05 -6.35
N PHE A 141 -13.43 3.90 -5.46
CA PHE A 141 -13.32 5.34 -5.66
C PHE A 141 -11.86 5.78 -5.56
N LEU A 142 -11.45 6.69 -6.46
CA LEU A 142 -10.09 7.20 -6.53
C LEU A 142 -10.02 8.60 -5.91
N PHE A 143 -8.87 8.92 -5.32
CA PHE A 143 -8.63 10.17 -4.61
C PHE A 143 -7.23 10.69 -4.94
N PRO A 144 -6.99 12.03 -4.80
CA PRO A 144 -5.67 12.61 -4.98
C PRO A 144 -4.64 12.16 -3.93
N SER A 145 -5.09 11.56 -2.81
CA SER A 145 -4.18 10.98 -1.79
C SER A 145 -4.91 9.96 -0.91
N GLY A 146 -4.14 9.13 -0.20
CA GLY A 146 -4.69 8.22 0.83
C GLY A 146 -5.42 8.98 1.95
N MET A 147 -4.89 10.12 2.40
CA MET A 147 -5.54 10.96 3.41
C MET A 147 -6.90 11.50 2.95
N ALA A 148 -7.04 11.84 1.66
CA ALA A 148 -8.33 12.26 1.11
C ALA A 148 -9.37 11.14 1.16
N SER A 149 -8.97 9.88 0.97
CA SER A 149 -9.88 8.74 1.10
C SER A 149 -10.32 8.51 2.55
N ILE A 150 -9.40 8.60 3.52
CA ILE A 150 -9.69 8.48 4.96
C ILE A 150 -10.64 9.60 5.42
N PHE A 151 -10.34 10.84 5.03
CA PHE A 151 -11.18 11.99 5.33
C PHE A 151 -12.61 11.80 4.78
N THR A 152 -12.74 11.37 3.52
CA THR A 152 -14.04 11.14 2.88
C THR A 152 -14.80 10.00 3.54
N ALA A 153 -14.13 8.90 3.91
CA ALA A 153 -14.74 7.82 4.67
C ALA A 153 -15.32 8.31 6.01
N HIS A 154 -14.55 9.12 6.75
CA HIS A 154 -15.03 9.71 8.01
C HIS A 154 -16.20 10.66 7.80
N ARG A 155 -16.11 11.59 6.83
CA ARG A 155 -17.18 12.52 6.48
C ARG A 155 -18.48 11.81 6.08
N LEU A 156 -18.38 10.75 5.29
CA LEU A 156 -19.51 9.91 4.90
C LEU A 156 -20.23 9.32 6.13
N LEU A 157 -19.49 8.80 7.10
CA LEU A 157 -20.07 8.22 8.31
C LEU A 157 -20.68 9.29 9.25
N LEU A 158 -20.04 10.46 9.36
CA LEU A 158 -20.62 11.60 10.10
C LEU A 158 -21.94 12.06 9.49
N GLN A 159 -22.03 12.12 8.16
CA GLN A 159 -23.26 12.47 7.45
C GLN A 159 -24.35 11.41 7.65
N TRP A 160 -23.96 10.13 7.58
CA TRP A 160 -24.89 9.02 7.88
C TRP A 160 -25.48 9.12 9.29
N ASP A 161 -24.67 9.41 10.30
CA ASP A 161 -25.13 9.57 11.69
C ASP A 161 -26.03 10.80 11.86
N SER A 162 -25.66 11.92 11.24
CA SER A 162 -26.46 13.15 11.23
C SER A 162 -27.87 12.94 10.64
N LEU A 163 -27.98 12.24 9.52
CA LEU A 163 -29.28 11.94 8.91
C LEU A 163 -30.12 10.99 9.78
N ARG A 164 -29.49 10.03 10.46
CA ARG A 164 -30.16 9.14 11.42
C ARG A 164 -30.75 9.95 12.59
N LEU A 165 -29.98 10.87 13.14
CA LEU A 165 -30.41 11.76 14.23
C LEU A 165 -31.59 12.63 13.82
N ASN A 166 -31.57 13.21 12.61
CA ASN A 166 -32.65 14.04 12.11
C ASN A 166 -33.95 13.26 11.89
N ARG A 167 -33.89 12.01 11.44
CA ARG A 167 -35.07 11.12 11.33
C ARG A 167 -35.68 10.83 12.70
N SER A 168 -34.85 10.60 13.71
CA SER A 168 -35.32 10.34 15.08
C SER A 168 -36.01 11.56 15.70
N ARG A 169 -35.58 12.78 15.38
CA ARG A 169 -36.18 14.05 15.87
C ARG A 169 -37.58 14.32 15.29
N ASN A 170 -37.80 13.93 14.03
CA ASN A 170 -39.08 14.18 13.36
C ASN A 170 -40.20 13.23 13.82
N GLY A 171 -39.89 12.22 14.63
CA GLY A 171 -40.87 11.20 15.07
C GLY A 171 -41.24 11.22 16.56
N SER A 172 -40.64 12.07 17.40
CA SER A 172 -40.93 12.09 18.84
C SER A 172 -40.66 13.46 19.48
N ASP A 173 -41.47 13.83 20.44
CA ASP A 173 -41.36 14.99 21.36
C ASP A 173 -40.14 14.85 22.33
N VAL A 174 -38.97 14.47 21.83
CA VAL A 174 -37.80 14.25 22.69
C VAL A 174 -37.03 15.53 22.88
N THR A 175 -37.08 16.05 24.09
CA THR A 175 -36.39 17.29 24.54
C THR A 175 -34.86 17.15 24.62
N SER A 176 -34.29 16.01 24.39
CA SER A 176 -32.84 15.78 24.38
C SER A 176 -32.36 15.26 23.01
N SER A 177 -31.41 15.97 22.44
CA SER A 177 -30.68 15.44 21.26
C SER A 177 -29.90 14.19 21.68
N PRO A 178 -29.99 13.08 20.92
CA PRO A 178 -29.10 11.96 21.16
C PRO A 178 -27.64 12.40 21.05
N PRO A 179 -26.72 11.86 21.86
CA PRO A 179 -25.33 12.24 21.85
C PRO A 179 -24.70 11.93 20.48
N ASN A 180 -23.77 12.79 20.05
CA ASN A 180 -22.93 12.50 18.89
C ASN A 180 -22.11 11.25 19.19
N LYS A 181 -22.04 10.34 18.24
CA LYS A 181 -21.20 9.17 18.34
C LYS A 181 -19.72 9.55 18.22
N LYS A 182 -18.87 8.91 19.01
CA LYS A 182 -17.41 9.14 19.00
C LYS A 182 -16.71 8.22 18.00
N THR A 183 -15.51 8.59 17.62
CA THR A 183 -14.63 7.77 16.79
C THR A 183 -13.58 7.08 17.66
N VAL A 184 -13.08 5.93 17.23
CA VAL A 184 -11.96 5.22 17.86
C VAL A 184 -10.85 5.05 16.85
N ILE A 185 -9.61 5.34 17.23
CA ILE A 185 -8.41 4.90 16.55
C ILE A 185 -7.84 3.73 17.33
N PHE A 186 -7.74 2.58 16.65
CA PHE A 186 -7.25 1.33 17.22
C PHE A 186 -5.87 1.01 16.65
N GLY A 187 -4.85 1.02 17.49
CA GLY A 187 -3.46 0.93 17.11
C GLY A 187 -2.82 2.31 16.88
N PHE A 188 -1.51 2.30 16.70
CA PHE A 188 -0.73 3.51 16.45
C PHE A 188 -0.84 3.86 14.95
N PRO A 189 -1.48 4.99 14.58
CA PRO A 189 -1.77 5.31 13.19
C PRO A 189 -0.67 6.18 12.58
N TYR A 190 -0.77 6.43 11.29
CA TYR A 190 -0.11 7.58 10.66
C TYR A 190 -0.57 8.89 11.35
N ALA A 191 0.39 9.78 11.64
CA ALA A 191 0.14 10.97 12.48
C ALA A 191 -1.05 11.81 11.99
N ASP A 192 -1.12 12.08 10.69
CA ASP A 192 -2.19 12.91 10.13
C ASP A 192 -3.57 12.26 10.24
N THR A 193 -3.66 10.93 10.26
CA THR A 193 -4.94 10.22 10.46
C THR A 193 -5.53 10.57 11.83
N LEU A 194 -4.71 10.53 12.89
CA LEU A 194 -5.14 10.91 14.24
C LEU A 194 -5.62 12.36 14.29
N HIS A 195 -4.83 13.30 13.75
CA HIS A 195 -5.15 14.73 13.78
C HIS A 195 -6.41 15.05 12.98
N VAL A 196 -6.57 14.44 11.80
CA VAL A 196 -7.77 14.63 10.97
C VAL A 196 -9.03 14.15 11.70
N LEU A 197 -9.01 12.95 12.28
CA LEU A 197 -10.19 12.42 12.96
C LEU A 197 -10.55 13.22 14.21
N GLN A 198 -9.57 13.64 15.01
CA GLN A 198 -9.76 14.49 16.19
C GLN A 198 -10.29 15.89 15.83
N GLY A 199 -9.96 16.40 14.65
CA GLY A 199 -10.44 17.70 14.17
C GLY A 199 -11.95 17.74 13.88
N PHE A 200 -12.59 16.60 13.65
CA PHE A 200 -14.01 16.53 13.27
C PHE A 200 -14.92 15.85 14.29
N ASN A 201 -14.36 15.05 15.19
CA ASN A 201 -15.15 14.32 16.16
C ASN A 201 -14.34 14.01 17.43
N GLU A 202 -15.02 13.81 18.55
CA GLU A 202 -14.38 13.29 19.77
C GLU A 202 -13.86 11.87 19.49
N THR A 203 -12.56 11.66 19.75
CA THR A 203 -11.87 10.46 19.32
C THR A 203 -11.13 9.80 20.49
N TYR A 204 -11.42 8.52 20.73
CA TYR A 204 -10.64 7.66 21.60
C TYR A 204 -9.39 7.16 20.85
N PHE A 205 -8.23 7.28 21.49
CA PHE A 205 -6.97 6.78 20.95
C PHE A 205 -6.49 5.57 21.75
N LEU A 206 -6.61 4.38 21.18
CA LEU A 206 -6.19 3.10 21.75
C LEU A 206 -4.89 2.64 21.08
N GLY A 207 -3.80 3.39 21.33
CA GLY A 207 -2.57 3.36 20.52
C GLY A 207 -1.75 2.06 20.61
N GLU A 208 -1.95 1.19 21.62
CA GLU A 208 -1.26 -0.10 21.65
C GLU A 208 -1.72 -1.05 20.54
N GLY A 209 -3.01 -1.04 20.19
CA GLY A 209 -3.57 -1.83 19.09
C GLY A 209 -3.52 -3.34 19.29
N ASP A 210 -3.42 -3.80 20.53
CA ASP A 210 -3.28 -5.17 20.95
C ASP A 210 -4.48 -5.65 21.81
N GLU A 211 -4.34 -6.80 22.46
CA GLU A 211 -5.36 -7.34 23.35
C GLU A 211 -5.74 -6.37 24.50
N SER A 212 -4.80 -5.55 24.96
CA SER A 212 -5.08 -4.55 26.01
C SER A 212 -5.99 -3.44 25.48
N SER A 213 -5.75 -2.95 24.29
CA SER A 213 -6.62 -2.01 23.56
C SER A 213 -8.00 -2.61 23.26
N MET A 214 -8.06 -3.91 22.92
CA MET A 214 -9.32 -4.60 22.70
C MET A 214 -10.16 -4.69 23.98
N LYS A 215 -9.55 -4.96 25.12
CA LYS A 215 -10.21 -4.94 26.44
C LYS A 215 -10.71 -3.54 26.79
N GLU A 216 -9.94 -2.49 26.51
CA GLU A 216 -10.35 -1.11 26.76
C GLU A 216 -11.51 -0.70 25.86
N LEU A 217 -11.46 -1.01 24.55
CA LEU A 217 -12.57 -0.81 23.63
C LEU A 217 -13.84 -1.50 24.13
N THR A 218 -13.72 -2.75 24.57
CA THR A 218 -14.84 -3.52 25.11
C THR A 218 -15.44 -2.84 26.34
N LYS A 219 -14.63 -2.28 27.26
CA LYS A 219 -15.13 -1.51 28.41
C LYS A 219 -15.86 -0.24 27.97
N ILE A 220 -15.29 0.52 27.01
CA ILE A 220 -15.93 1.72 26.46
C ILE A 220 -17.31 1.38 25.89
N LEU A 221 -17.42 0.31 25.09
CA LEU A 221 -18.68 -0.13 24.52
C LEU A 221 -19.71 -0.55 25.58
N HIS A 222 -19.30 -1.29 26.61
CA HIS A 222 -20.18 -1.72 27.71
C HIS A 222 -20.57 -0.58 28.67
N SER A 223 -19.83 0.54 28.70
CA SER A 223 -20.22 1.72 29.47
C SER A 223 -21.41 2.47 28.88
N GLY A 224 -21.84 2.10 27.68
CA GLY A 224 -22.94 2.77 26.96
C GLY A 224 -22.48 3.89 26.02
N GLU A 225 -21.17 4.10 25.89
CA GLU A 225 -20.61 5.03 24.92
C GLU A 225 -21.03 4.64 23.50
N GLN A 226 -21.47 5.66 22.74
CA GLN A 226 -21.89 5.48 21.37
C GLN A 226 -20.68 5.68 20.42
N ILE A 227 -20.23 4.62 19.79
CA ILE A 227 -19.14 4.66 18.82
C ILE A 227 -19.70 4.68 17.40
N LEU A 228 -19.21 5.62 16.58
CA LEU A 228 -19.52 5.73 15.16
C LEU A 228 -18.71 4.72 14.36
N ALA A 229 -17.39 4.80 14.54
CA ALA A 229 -16.45 3.99 13.77
C ALA A 229 -15.17 3.72 14.54
N VAL A 230 -14.53 2.59 14.19
CA VAL A 230 -13.17 2.23 14.56
C VAL A 230 -12.30 2.31 13.30
N PHE A 231 -11.27 3.13 13.34
CA PHE A 231 -10.23 3.23 12.31
C PHE A 231 -9.02 2.43 12.74
N ILE A 232 -8.47 1.62 11.84
CA ILE A 232 -7.32 0.77 12.12
C ILE A 232 -6.43 0.66 10.89
N GLU A 233 -5.10 0.79 11.07
CA GLU A 233 -4.10 0.45 10.05
C GLU A 233 -3.72 -1.03 10.12
N THR A 234 -3.52 -1.65 8.97
CA THR A 234 -3.29 -3.10 8.87
C THR A 234 -2.10 -3.43 7.98
N PRO A 235 -0.94 -3.75 8.57
CA PRO A 235 -0.53 -3.54 9.95
C PRO A 235 -0.22 -2.07 10.24
N SER A 236 -0.06 -1.71 11.52
CA SER A 236 0.28 -0.34 11.95
C SER A 236 1.69 0.08 11.53
N ASN A 237 1.91 1.38 11.41
CA ASN A 237 3.21 2.00 11.12
C ASN A 237 3.66 2.84 12.33
N PRO A 238 4.87 2.65 12.93
CA PRO A 238 6.00 1.88 12.43
C PRO A 238 6.21 0.50 13.07
N LEU A 239 5.39 0.10 14.06
CA LEU A 239 5.63 -1.10 14.84
C LEU A 239 5.09 -2.39 14.21
N LEU A 240 4.42 -2.30 13.07
CA LEU A 240 3.87 -3.44 12.32
C LEU A 240 3.00 -4.36 13.19
N LYS A 241 2.34 -3.80 14.21
CA LYS A 241 1.35 -4.51 15.03
C LYS A 241 0.08 -4.77 14.20
N MET A 242 -0.58 -5.89 14.45
CA MET A 242 -1.83 -6.25 13.77
C MET A 242 -2.92 -6.49 14.81
N GLY A 243 -3.98 -5.67 14.76
CA GLY A 243 -5.15 -5.85 15.62
C GLY A 243 -5.99 -7.06 15.21
N ASN A 244 -6.79 -7.58 16.14
CA ASN A 244 -7.68 -8.72 15.88
C ASN A 244 -8.93 -8.24 15.14
N LEU A 245 -8.90 -8.32 13.79
CA LEU A 245 -10.01 -7.87 12.93
C LEU A 245 -11.26 -8.73 13.11
N LEU A 246 -11.12 -10.02 13.41
CA LEU A 246 -12.26 -10.90 13.66
C LEU A 246 -13.04 -10.46 14.92
N GLU A 247 -12.32 -10.14 16.00
CA GLU A 247 -12.95 -9.66 17.23
C GLU A 247 -13.53 -8.24 17.06
N LEU A 248 -12.85 -7.35 16.33
CA LEU A 248 -13.41 -6.04 15.96
C LEU A 248 -14.71 -6.19 15.18
N LYS A 249 -14.76 -7.10 14.21
CA LYS A 249 -15.97 -7.38 13.42
C LYS A 249 -17.12 -7.89 14.31
N ARG A 250 -16.84 -8.84 15.21
CA ARG A 250 -17.82 -9.34 16.16
C ARG A 250 -18.38 -8.23 17.07
N LEU A 251 -17.51 -7.36 17.58
CA LEU A 251 -17.94 -6.22 18.40
C LEU A 251 -18.72 -5.19 17.57
N SER A 252 -18.33 -4.94 16.33
CA SER A 252 -19.06 -4.06 15.41
C SER A 252 -20.50 -4.54 15.17
N GLU A 253 -20.68 -5.83 14.98
CA GLU A 253 -22.03 -6.44 14.81
C GLU A 253 -22.87 -6.32 16.08
N LEU A 254 -22.25 -6.48 17.25
CA LEU A 254 -22.94 -6.43 18.54
C LEU A 254 -23.32 -4.98 18.96
N PHE A 255 -22.40 -4.02 18.80
CA PHE A 255 -22.57 -2.67 19.31
C PHE A 255 -22.92 -1.62 18.24
N GLY A 256 -22.86 -2.00 16.98
CA GLY A 256 -23.37 -1.17 15.90
C GLY A 256 -22.43 -0.05 15.46
N PHE A 257 -21.11 -0.13 15.59
CA PHE A 257 -20.15 0.77 15.00
C PHE A 257 -19.65 0.26 13.63
N PHE A 258 -18.98 1.12 12.85
CA PHE A 258 -18.37 0.76 11.57
C PHE A 258 -16.88 0.51 11.71
N ILE A 259 -16.29 -0.26 10.79
CA ILE A 259 -14.85 -0.52 10.75
C ILE A 259 -14.28 0.04 9.46
N ILE A 260 -13.30 0.93 9.59
CA ILE A 260 -12.53 1.49 8.48
C ILE A 260 -11.09 1.00 8.59
N ILE A 261 -10.64 0.30 7.56
CA ILE A 261 -9.27 -0.20 7.49
C ILE A 261 -8.45 0.70 6.56
N ASP A 262 -7.27 1.10 7.02
CA ASP A 262 -6.19 1.56 6.15
C ASP A 262 -5.25 0.39 5.87
N GLU A 263 -5.26 -0.13 4.64
CA GLU A 263 -4.41 -1.26 4.22
C GLU A 263 -3.11 -0.82 3.52
N THR A 264 -2.74 0.46 3.61
CA THR A 264 -1.59 1.03 2.89
C THR A 264 -0.29 0.25 3.12
N VAL A 265 -0.02 -0.18 4.36
CA VAL A 265 1.21 -0.89 4.72
C VAL A 265 1.16 -2.36 4.31
N GLY A 266 0.06 -3.06 4.58
CA GLY A 266 -0.11 -4.45 4.19
C GLY A 266 -0.20 -4.62 2.67
N GLY A 267 -0.99 -3.76 2.05
CA GLY A 267 -1.24 -3.78 0.61
C GLY A 267 -2.14 -4.96 0.18
N ILE A 268 -2.88 -4.75 -0.90
CA ILE A 268 -3.90 -5.69 -1.39
C ILE A 268 -3.36 -7.05 -1.85
N VAL A 269 -2.05 -7.16 -2.08
CA VAL A 269 -1.40 -8.44 -2.44
C VAL A 269 -1.17 -9.31 -1.21
N ASN A 270 -0.74 -8.70 -0.11
CA ASN A 270 -0.36 -9.43 1.09
C ASN A 270 -1.54 -9.78 1.98
N ILE A 271 -2.51 -8.85 2.11
CA ILE A 271 -3.66 -9.01 3.01
C ILE A 271 -4.98 -8.73 2.30
N ASP A 272 -6.06 -9.24 2.87
CA ASP A 272 -7.42 -8.90 2.49
C ASP A 272 -8.25 -8.52 3.72
N GLY A 273 -8.32 -7.21 3.98
CA GLY A 273 -9.06 -6.64 5.11
C GLY A 273 -10.55 -6.41 4.84
N LEU A 274 -10.97 -6.37 3.55
CA LEU A 274 -12.33 -5.97 3.18
C LEU A 274 -13.45 -6.84 3.80
N PRO A 275 -13.32 -8.16 3.95
CA PRO A 275 -14.33 -8.98 4.62
C PRO A 275 -14.63 -8.57 6.08
N PHE A 276 -13.66 -7.90 6.73
CA PHE A 276 -13.76 -7.46 8.13
C PHE A 276 -14.15 -6.00 8.28
N ALA A 277 -14.16 -5.23 7.19
CA ALA A 277 -14.39 -3.80 7.19
C ALA A 277 -15.70 -3.41 6.50
N ASP A 278 -16.18 -2.21 6.81
CA ASP A 278 -17.25 -1.52 6.06
C ASP A 278 -16.66 -0.73 4.90
N ILE A 279 -15.48 -0.14 5.10
CA ILE A 279 -14.74 0.64 4.11
C ILE A 279 -13.25 0.32 4.25
N VAL A 280 -12.55 0.18 3.12
CA VAL A 280 -11.09 0.05 3.08
C VAL A 280 -10.51 1.25 2.33
N CYS A 281 -9.56 1.94 2.96
CA CYS A 281 -8.77 3.02 2.37
C CYS A 281 -7.35 2.55 2.09
N SER A 282 -6.70 3.13 1.08
CA SER A 282 -5.30 2.85 0.79
C SER A 282 -4.62 4.03 0.10
N SER A 283 -3.36 4.28 0.42
CA SER A 283 -2.51 5.18 -0.34
C SER A 283 -1.91 4.44 -1.55
N LEU A 284 -2.38 4.76 -2.74
CA LEU A 284 -1.86 4.21 -3.99
C LEU A 284 -0.45 4.72 -4.34
N THR A 285 -0.02 5.83 -3.69
CA THR A 285 1.34 6.39 -3.74
C THR A 285 2.42 5.37 -3.39
N LYS A 286 2.09 4.41 -2.50
CA LYS A 286 3.06 3.50 -1.86
C LYS A 286 3.32 2.27 -2.74
N THR A 287 3.23 1.07 -2.21
CA THR A 287 3.55 -0.19 -2.91
C THR A 287 2.80 -0.37 -4.23
N PHE A 288 1.58 0.16 -4.34
CA PHE A 288 0.79 0.06 -5.57
C PHE A 288 1.48 0.77 -6.75
N SER A 289 1.97 2.02 -6.55
CA SER A 289 2.76 2.75 -7.55
C SER A 289 4.22 2.28 -7.57
N GLY A 290 4.92 2.34 -6.45
CA GLY A 290 6.33 1.96 -6.29
C GLY A 290 7.35 3.01 -6.77
N ASP A 291 7.06 3.77 -7.79
CA ASP A 291 8.03 4.67 -8.46
C ASP A 291 8.25 6.02 -7.77
N SER A 292 7.46 6.32 -6.74
CA SER A 292 7.61 7.57 -5.94
C SER A 292 7.44 8.87 -6.75
N ASN A 293 6.79 8.81 -7.90
CA ASN A 293 6.60 9.93 -8.82
C ASN A 293 5.14 10.38 -8.95
N VAL A 294 4.20 9.76 -8.22
CA VAL A 294 2.77 10.04 -8.26
C VAL A 294 2.14 9.91 -6.88
N ILE A 295 1.12 10.70 -6.61
CA ILE A 295 0.32 10.64 -5.40
C ILE A 295 -1.10 10.23 -5.77
N GLY A 296 -1.65 9.26 -5.03
CA GLY A 296 -3.02 8.80 -5.22
C GLY A 296 -3.55 8.05 -4.00
N GLY A 297 -4.84 7.88 -3.95
CA GLY A 297 -5.53 7.11 -2.93
C GLY A 297 -6.74 6.37 -3.48
N SER A 298 -7.21 5.39 -2.73
CA SER A 298 -8.43 4.66 -3.04
C SER A 298 -9.29 4.43 -1.81
N MET A 299 -10.57 4.30 -2.04
CA MET A 299 -11.56 3.84 -1.08
C MET A 299 -12.39 2.74 -1.72
N VAL A 300 -12.56 1.62 -1.01
CA VAL A 300 -13.36 0.49 -1.44
C VAL A 300 -14.50 0.30 -0.45
N LEU A 301 -15.73 0.33 -0.95
CA LEU A 301 -16.92 0.04 -0.16
C LEU A 301 -17.16 -1.48 -0.11
N ASN A 302 -17.45 -1.99 1.08
CA ASN A 302 -17.86 -3.38 1.23
C ASN A 302 -19.34 -3.54 0.83
N PRO A 303 -19.66 -4.30 -0.24
CA PRO A 303 -21.04 -4.48 -0.68
C PRO A 303 -21.96 -5.14 0.35
N GLN A 304 -21.39 -5.83 1.35
CA GLN A 304 -22.14 -6.48 2.44
C GLN A 304 -22.28 -5.57 3.68
N SER A 305 -21.71 -4.36 3.66
CA SER A 305 -21.83 -3.43 4.77
C SER A 305 -23.25 -2.88 4.92
N ARG A 306 -23.69 -2.71 6.15
CA ARG A 306 -24.97 -2.03 6.44
C ARG A 306 -24.98 -0.54 6.08
N VAL A 307 -23.81 0.08 5.85
CA VAL A 307 -23.72 1.47 5.35
C VAL A 307 -23.71 1.52 3.82
N TYR A 308 -23.60 0.39 3.14
CA TYR A 308 -23.35 0.31 1.70
C TYR A 308 -24.34 1.11 0.85
N GLU A 309 -25.65 0.93 1.03
CA GLU A 309 -26.64 1.68 0.23
C GLU A 309 -26.52 3.19 0.40
N PHE A 310 -26.25 3.64 1.63
CA PHE A 310 -26.03 5.06 1.88
C PHE A 310 -24.71 5.52 1.27
N ALA A 311 -23.63 4.78 1.50
CA ALA A 311 -22.31 5.11 1.01
C ALA A 311 -22.28 5.19 -0.53
N SER A 312 -22.86 4.20 -1.21
CA SER A 312 -22.93 4.17 -2.67
C SER A 312 -23.70 5.40 -3.23
N ARG A 313 -24.80 5.80 -2.59
CA ARG A 313 -25.53 7.01 -2.99
C ARG A 313 -24.76 8.29 -2.70
N PHE A 314 -24.14 8.37 -1.52
CA PHE A 314 -23.31 9.51 -1.12
C PHE A 314 -22.19 9.75 -2.14
N MET A 315 -21.52 8.70 -2.56
CA MET A 315 -20.41 8.77 -3.53
C MET A 315 -20.85 9.05 -4.97
N GLN A 316 -22.16 9.09 -5.24
CA GLN A 316 -22.72 9.49 -6.54
C GLN A 316 -23.20 10.96 -6.56
N LEU A 317 -23.21 11.65 -5.42
CA LEU A 317 -23.59 13.05 -5.32
C LEU A 317 -22.38 13.93 -5.66
N GLU A 318 -22.50 14.77 -6.69
CA GLU A 318 -21.43 15.67 -7.13
C GLU A 318 -20.94 16.63 -6.03
N ASP A 319 -21.82 17.06 -5.13
CA ASP A 319 -21.46 17.93 -4.00
C ASP A 319 -20.69 17.17 -2.89
N GLU A 320 -20.69 15.84 -2.91
CA GLU A 320 -20.10 14.99 -1.87
C GLU A 320 -18.84 14.27 -2.32
N TYR A 321 -18.79 13.85 -3.57
CA TYR A 321 -17.62 13.21 -4.17
C TYR A 321 -17.43 13.62 -5.62
N GLU A 322 -16.21 14.03 -5.94
CA GLU A 322 -15.72 14.24 -7.28
C GLU A 322 -14.37 13.48 -7.41
N ASP A 323 -14.16 12.82 -8.54
CA ASP A 323 -12.87 12.18 -8.83
C ASP A 323 -11.83 13.25 -9.20
N LEU A 324 -11.12 13.71 -8.18
CA LEU A 324 -10.09 14.75 -8.29
C LEU A 324 -8.68 14.19 -8.53
N LEU A 325 -8.55 12.86 -8.79
CA LEU A 325 -7.26 12.32 -9.19
C LEU A 325 -6.85 12.93 -10.52
N TRP A 326 -5.70 13.61 -10.52
CA TRP A 326 -5.19 14.34 -11.68
C TRP A 326 -4.96 13.40 -12.88
N CYS A 327 -5.24 13.88 -14.09
CA CYS A 327 -5.19 13.06 -15.30
C CYS A 327 -3.81 12.42 -15.55
N GLU A 328 -2.74 13.19 -15.42
CA GLU A 328 -1.37 12.65 -15.58
C GLU A 328 -1.03 11.67 -14.46
N ASP A 329 -1.38 12.00 -13.21
CA ASP A 329 -1.18 11.08 -12.07
C ASP A 329 -1.91 9.75 -12.29
N ALA A 330 -3.12 9.78 -12.85
CA ALA A 330 -3.87 8.57 -13.17
C ALA A 330 -3.13 7.72 -14.23
N ILE A 331 -2.59 8.35 -15.28
CA ILE A 331 -1.85 7.65 -16.35
C ILE A 331 -0.56 7.03 -15.77
N TYR A 332 0.22 7.80 -14.99
CA TYR A 332 1.44 7.28 -14.36
C TYR A 332 1.13 6.19 -13.33
N LEU A 333 0.09 6.35 -12.52
CA LEU A 333 -0.31 5.38 -11.52
C LEU A 333 -0.76 4.06 -12.16
N GLU A 334 -1.48 4.14 -13.30
CA GLU A 334 -1.86 2.99 -14.10
C GLU A 334 -0.62 2.25 -14.59
N ARG A 335 0.32 2.94 -15.23
CA ARG A 335 1.58 2.38 -15.73
C ARG A 335 2.38 1.73 -14.60
N ASN A 336 2.62 2.46 -13.53
CA ASN A 336 3.43 2.02 -12.39
C ASN A 336 2.85 0.79 -11.68
N SER A 337 1.53 0.61 -11.73
CA SER A 337 0.87 -0.50 -11.03
C SER A 337 0.70 -1.77 -11.86
N ARG A 338 1.20 -1.82 -13.09
CA ARG A 338 1.02 -2.99 -13.98
C ARG A 338 1.68 -4.25 -13.44
N ASP A 339 2.81 -4.12 -12.77
CA ASP A 339 3.60 -5.22 -12.22
C ASP A 339 3.58 -5.29 -10.67
N PHE A 340 2.68 -4.54 -10.01
CA PHE A 340 2.69 -4.37 -8.56
C PHE A 340 2.61 -5.68 -7.78
N ILE A 341 1.95 -6.72 -8.32
CA ILE A 341 1.89 -8.05 -7.71
C ILE A 341 3.28 -8.68 -7.69
N ALA A 342 3.92 -8.76 -8.85
CA ALA A 342 5.26 -9.36 -8.97
C ALA A 342 6.31 -8.61 -8.14
N ARG A 343 6.25 -7.28 -8.11
CA ARG A 343 7.10 -6.43 -7.26
C ARG A 343 6.88 -6.72 -5.77
N THR A 344 5.63 -6.77 -5.34
CA THR A 344 5.30 -7.05 -3.93
C THR A 344 5.83 -8.41 -3.50
N ILE A 345 5.64 -9.46 -4.31
CA ILE A 345 6.14 -10.80 -4.03
C ILE A 345 7.67 -10.79 -3.92
N ARG A 346 8.37 -10.13 -4.86
CA ARG A 346 9.82 -10.01 -4.82
C ARG A 346 10.30 -9.26 -3.59
N ILE A 347 9.66 -8.17 -3.22
CA ILE A 347 9.97 -7.38 -2.02
C ILE A 347 9.78 -8.24 -0.75
N ASN A 348 8.68 -9.02 -0.65
CA ASN A 348 8.46 -9.94 0.47
C ASN A 348 9.66 -10.88 0.66
N TYR A 349 10.08 -11.58 -0.40
CA TYR A 349 11.23 -12.51 -0.35
C TYR A 349 12.55 -11.82 0.01
N SER A 350 12.80 -10.62 -0.54
CA SER A 350 14.03 -9.87 -0.25
C SER A 350 14.07 -9.38 1.19
N THR A 351 12.91 -8.97 1.73
CA THR A 351 12.78 -8.53 3.12
C THR A 351 13.00 -9.68 4.10
N GLU A 352 12.36 -10.83 3.86
CA GLU A 352 12.53 -12.02 4.71
C GLU A 352 13.98 -12.52 4.68
N TYR A 353 14.62 -12.54 3.50
CA TYR A 353 16.04 -12.86 3.39
C TYR A 353 16.91 -11.92 4.23
N LEU A 354 16.72 -10.61 4.10
CA LEU A 354 17.48 -9.61 4.83
C LEU A 354 17.30 -9.77 6.36
N LEU A 355 16.07 -9.97 6.79
CA LEU A 355 15.76 -10.17 8.20
C LEU A 355 16.38 -11.44 8.74
N ASP A 356 16.20 -12.59 8.06
CA ASP A 356 16.61 -13.89 8.56
C ASP A 356 18.12 -14.11 8.49
N LYS A 357 18.77 -13.67 7.41
CA LYS A 357 20.17 -13.96 7.16
C LYS A 357 21.13 -12.90 7.67
N ILE A 358 20.69 -11.63 7.71
CA ILE A 358 21.59 -10.51 8.00
C ILE A 358 21.27 -9.88 9.37
N LEU A 359 20.00 -9.56 9.66
CA LEU A 359 19.66 -8.73 10.82
C LEU A 359 19.42 -9.54 12.10
N LYS A 360 18.67 -10.63 12.06
CA LYS A 360 18.35 -11.45 13.25
C LYS A 360 19.59 -11.92 14.06
N PRO A 361 20.73 -12.28 13.45
CA PRO A 361 21.93 -12.65 14.23
C PRO A 361 22.44 -11.52 15.15
N HIS A 362 22.08 -10.27 14.85
CA HIS A 362 22.53 -9.07 15.57
C HIS A 362 21.46 -8.49 16.50
N VAL A 363 20.42 -9.25 16.86
CA VAL A 363 19.34 -8.84 17.78
C VAL A 363 19.53 -9.51 19.14
N GLY A 364 19.45 -8.73 20.21
CA GLY A 364 19.49 -9.21 21.60
C GLY A 364 20.11 -8.21 22.57
N GLU A 365 20.14 -8.54 23.87
CA GLU A 365 20.58 -7.64 24.94
C GLU A 365 22.02 -7.12 24.78
N ASN A 366 22.94 -7.96 24.25
CA ASN A 366 24.35 -7.62 24.02
C ASN A 366 24.67 -7.58 22.51
N LYS A 367 23.72 -7.18 21.71
CA LYS A 367 23.87 -7.09 20.26
C LYS A 367 23.58 -5.67 19.81
N LEU A 368 23.81 -5.40 18.52
CA LEU A 368 23.59 -4.08 17.95
C LEU A 368 22.12 -3.64 18.03
N PHE A 369 21.21 -4.54 17.65
CA PHE A 369 19.79 -4.23 17.62
C PHE A 369 19.10 -4.74 18.90
N LYS A 370 18.27 -3.88 19.48
CA LYS A 370 17.41 -4.22 20.61
C LYS A 370 16.24 -5.09 20.14
N LYS A 371 15.57 -4.69 19.06
CA LYS A 371 14.40 -5.38 18.52
C LYS A 371 14.19 -5.11 17.03
N ILE A 372 13.58 -6.07 16.32
CA ILE A 372 13.03 -5.92 14.99
C ILE A 372 11.50 -5.96 15.08
N TYR A 373 10.85 -5.00 14.45
CA TYR A 373 9.40 -4.99 14.26
C TYR A 373 9.10 -5.35 12.81
N TYR A 374 8.38 -6.45 12.63
CA TYR A 374 7.91 -6.98 11.35
C TYR A 374 6.71 -7.88 11.63
N PRO A 375 5.70 -8.05 10.77
CA PRO A 375 4.47 -8.73 11.17
C PRO A 375 4.66 -10.12 11.79
N ASN A 376 5.64 -10.90 11.33
CA ASN A 376 5.94 -12.22 11.91
C ASN A 376 6.98 -12.21 13.04
N LEU A 377 7.52 -11.02 13.44
CA LEU A 377 8.53 -10.88 14.48
C LEU A 377 8.11 -9.97 15.64
N THR A 378 7.16 -9.08 15.42
CA THR A 378 6.72 -8.09 16.42
C THR A 378 6.20 -8.77 17.69
N SER A 379 5.24 -9.68 17.54
CA SER A 379 4.70 -10.53 18.61
C SER A 379 3.96 -11.74 18.04
N LYS A 380 3.74 -12.76 18.90
CA LYS A 380 2.92 -13.92 18.52
C LYS A 380 1.47 -13.53 18.20
N GLU A 381 0.92 -12.56 18.94
CA GLU A 381 -0.41 -12.01 18.71
C GLU A 381 -0.50 -11.38 17.33
N THR A 382 0.45 -10.49 17.00
CA THR A 382 0.54 -9.85 15.68
C THR A 382 0.58 -10.88 14.55
N LEU A 383 1.45 -11.89 14.67
CA LEU A 383 1.56 -12.96 13.67
C LEU A 383 0.23 -13.69 13.49
N THR A 384 -0.42 -14.10 14.59
CA THR A 384 -1.70 -14.81 14.53
C THR A 384 -2.77 -13.95 13.85
N ASN A 385 -2.87 -12.68 14.23
CA ASN A 385 -3.86 -11.76 13.66
C ASN A 385 -3.58 -11.44 12.18
N TYR A 386 -2.31 -11.33 11.80
CA TYR A 386 -1.91 -11.08 10.41
C TYR A 386 -2.22 -12.30 9.52
N ASP A 387 -1.89 -13.51 9.97
CA ASP A 387 -2.11 -14.74 9.21
C ASP A 387 -3.60 -15.05 8.97
N MET A 388 -4.51 -14.51 9.80
CA MET A 388 -5.95 -14.62 9.56
C MET A 388 -6.43 -13.89 8.31
N VAL A 389 -5.73 -12.80 7.93
CA VAL A 389 -6.12 -11.96 6.78
C VAL A 389 -5.10 -12.01 5.65
N ARG A 390 -4.00 -12.73 5.83
CA ARG A 390 -2.98 -12.89 4.82
C ARG A 390 -3.50 -13.67 3.62
N CYS A 391 -3.30 -13.13 2.41
CA CYS A 391 -3.65 -13.79 1.17
C CYS A 391 -2.91 -15.12 1.03
N LYS A 392 -3.64 -16.20 0.77
CA LYS A 392 -3.09 -17.57 0.83
C LYS A 392 -2.12 -17.89 -0.30
N LYS A 393 -2.31 -17.35 -1.51
CA LYS A 393 -1.50 -17.68 -2.68
C LYS A 393 -0.19 -16.90 -2.74
N GLU A 394 -0.27 -15.58 -2.55
CA GLU A 394 0.82 -14.65 -2.89
C GLU A 394 1.20 -13.75 -1.72
N GLY A 395 0.41 -13.75 -0.64
CA GLY A 395 0.59 -12.89 0.51
C GLY A 395 1.84 -13.23 1.32
N GLY A 396 2.71 -12.23 1.48
CA GLY A 396 3.83 -12.23 2.42
C GLY A 396 3.58 -11.27 3.57
N TYR A 397 4.67 -10.86 4.24
CA TYR A 397 4.60 -9.95 5.38
C TYR A 397 4.98 -8.50 5.04
N GLY A 398 5.19 -8.20 3.75
CA GLY A 398 5.49 -6.88 3.24
C GLY A 398 6.97 -6.51 3.22
N GLY A 399 7.24 -5.29 2.72
CA GLY A 399 8.59 -4.73 2.59
C GLY A 399 8.98 -3.77 3.70
N LEU A 400 8.11 -3.52 4.67
CA LEU A 400 8.36 -2.55 5.74
C LEU A 400 8.75 -3.26 7.04
N PHE A 401 9.82 -2.80 7.67
CA PHE A 401 10.19 -3.20 9.01
C PHE A 401 10.84 -2.05 9.78
N SER A 402 10.91 -2.17 11.09
CA SER A 402 11.61 -1.21 11.95
C SER A 402 12.63 -1.89 12.86
N LEU A 403 13.70 -1.17 13.12
CA LEU A 403 14.78 -1.56 14.03
C LEU A 403 14.81 -0.59 15.21
N THR A 404 15.02 -1.11 16.42
CA THR A 404 15.38 -0.29 17.58
C THR A 404 16.76 -0.70 18.10
N PHE A 405 17.44 0.25 18.70
CA PHE A 405 18.80 0.11 19.20
C PHE A 405 18.77 0.27 20.72
N HIS A 406 19.89 -0.08 21.39
CA HIS A 406 20.01 0.10 22.83
C HIS A 406 20.26 1.58 23.21
N ASP A 407 20.85 2.35 22.29
CA ASP A 407 21.14 3.77 22.46
C ASP A 407 21.07 4.54 21.13
N GLU A 408 21.11 5.87 21.22
CA GLU A 408 20.99 6.76 20.08
C GLU A 408 22.26 6.82 19.22
N ASP A 409 23.45 6.64 19.83
CA ASP A 409 24.73 6.73 19.13
C ASP A 409 24.88 5.59 18.10
N HIS A 410 24.56 4.36 18.50
CA HIS A 410 24.54 3.23 17.58
C HIS A 410 23.47 3.38 16.50
N ALA A 411 22.28 3.93 16.84
CA ALA A 411 21.25 4.17 15.84
C ALA A 411 21.69 5.20 14.79
N ALA A 412 22.30 6.29 15.22
CA ALA A 412 22.83 7.32 14.33
C ALA A 412 23.98 6.79 13.47
N ALA A 413 24.94 6.10 14.07
CA ALA A 413 26.08 5.52 13.35
C ALA A 413 25.64 4.47 12.32
N PHE A 414 24.69 3.60 12.67
CA PHE A 414 24.14 2.63 11.71
C PHE A 414 23.42 3.34 10.55
N TYR A 415 22.60 4.34 10.85
CA TYR A 415 21.90 5.14 9.85
C TYR A 415 22.88 5.83 8.89
N ASP A 416 23.95 6.44 9.40
CA ASP A 416 24.96 7.15 8.61
C ASP A 416 25.78 6.18 7.73
N ASN A 417 26.11 5.00 8.25
CA ASN A 417 26.84 3.96 7.51
C ASN A 417 25.98 3.19 6.50
N LEU A 418 24.63 3.28 6.62
CA LEU A 418 23.72 2.57 5.72
C LEU A 418 23.65 3.30 4.36
N LYS A 419 24.34 2.78 3.37
CA LYS A 419 24.42 3.37 2.01
C LYS A 419 23.15 3.05 1.19
N LEU A 420 22.04 3.64 1.59
CA LEU A 420 20.73 3.55 0.96
C LEU A 420 20.13 4.95 0.80
N ASN A 421 19.09 5.05 0.00
CA ASN A 421 18.31 6.29 -0.09
C ASN A 421 17.68 6.60 1.28
N LYS A 422 17.64 7.90 1.61
CA LYS A 422 17.10 8.41 2.88
C LYS A 422 15.80 9.17 2.59
N GLY A 423 14.71 8.83 3.29
CA GLY A 423 13.45 9.52 3.08
C GLY A 423 12.26 8.96 3.83
N PRO A 424 11.19 9.78 3.99
CA PRO A 424 10.06 9.46 4.85
C PRO A 424 9.04 8.51 4.22
N SER A 425 9.12 8.23 2.90
CA SER A 425 8.16 7.39 2.20
C SER A 425 8.35 5.90 2.53
N LEU A 426 7.54 5.06 1.94
CA LEU A 426 7.61 3.60 2.00
C LEU A 426 7.00 3.00 0.73
N GLY A 427 7.25 1.70 0.50
CA GLY A 427 6.67 0.96 -0.62
C GLY A 427 7.25 1.36 -1.98
N THR A 428 8.47 1.91 -2.00
CA THR A 428 9.17 2.33 -3.21
C THR A 428 9.91 1.18 -3.85
N ASN A 429 10.19 1.29 -5.17
CA ASN A 429 10.99 0.32 -5.92
C ASN A 429 12.47 0.31 -5.50
N PHE A 430 12.90 1.28 -4.72
CA PHE A 430 14.23 1.38 -4.11
C PHE A 430 14.14 1.42 -2.58
N THR A 431 15.14 0.87 -1.92
CA THR A 431 15.15 0.77 -0.45
C THR A 431 15.36 2.14 0.20
N LEU A 432 14.51 2.44 1.19
CA LEU A 432 14.53 3.67 1.99
C LEU A 432 14.84 3.38 3.45
N ALA A 433 15.68 4.22 4.05
CA ALA A 433 15.89 4.27 5.49
C ALA A 433 15.45 5.63 6.07
N PHE A 434 14.78 5.61 7.22
CA PHE A 434 14.24 6.82 7.83
C PHE A 434 14.25 6.76 9.37
N PRO A 435 14.82 7.76 10.09
CA PRO A 435 14.77 7.85 11.53
C PRO A 435 13.37 8.34 11.96
N TYR A 436 12.41 7.39 11.91
CA TYR A 436 10.97 7.67 11.86
C TYR A 436 10.50 8.50 13.05
N THR A 437 10.81 8.09 14.27
CA THR A 437 10.28 8.74 15.48
C THR A 437 10.78 10.17 15.59
N LEU A 438 12.09 10.39 15.41
CA LEU A 438 12.68 11.72 15.49
C LEU A 438 12.14 12.69 14.45
N MET A 439 11.89 12.22 13.23
CA MET A 439 11.46 13.10 12.14
C MET A 439 9.95 13.30 12.11
N THR A 440 9.17 12.28 12.46
CA THR A 440 7.70 12.34 12.36
C THR A 440 7.06 12.89 13.62
N TYR A 441 7.62 12.55 14.81
CA TYR A 441 7.05 12.90 16.11
C TYR A 441 7.95 13.81 16.93
N TYR A 442 8.76 14.66 16.29
CA TYR A 442 9.71 15.55 16.97
C TYR A 442 9.08 16.38 18.10
N HIS A 443 7.85 16.84 17.93
CA HIS A 443 7.13 17.61 18.95
C HIS A 443 6.28 16.74 19.90
N GLU A 444 6.21 15.42 19.67
CA GLU A 444 5.34 14.49 20.40
C GLU A 444 6.07 13.20 20.81
N LEU A 445 7.39 13.30 21.04
CA LEU A 445 8.25 12.15 21.34
C LEU A 445 7.74 11.34 22.56
N ASP A 446 7.34 12.03 23.63
CA ASP A 446 6.83 11.37 24.83
C ASP A 446 5.53 10.60 24.59
N MET A 447 4.68 11.10 23.68
CA MET A 447 3.47 10.40 23.24
C MET A 447 3.84 9.15 22.45
N ALA A 448 4.76 9.25 21.51
CA ALA A 448 5.20 8.13 20.69
C ALA A 448 5.84 7.02 21.54
N GLU A 449 6.74 7.38 22.47
CA GLU A 449 7.41 6.45 23.39
C GLU A 449 6.41 5.70 24.29
N LYS A 450 5.34 6.36 24.74
CA LYS A 450 4.28 5.74 25.53
C LYS A 450 3.65 4.51 24.85
N PHE A 451 3.63 4.49 23.51
CA PHE A 451 3.09 3.37 22.71
C PHE A 451 4.20 2.48 22.11
N GLY A 452 5.44 2.61 22.62
CA GLY A 452 6.57 1.76 22.21
C GLY A 452 7.27 2.21 20.93
N VAL A 453 6.96 3.40 20.41
CA VAL A 453 7.65 4.01 19.26
C VAL A 453 8.86 4.77 19.80
N GLU A 454 9.97 4.04 20.01
CA GLU A 454 11.18 4.56 20.64
C GLU A 454 11.88 5.61 19.79
N ARG A 455 12.60 6.59 20.43
CA ARG A 455 13.32 7.67 19.73
C ARG A 455 14.31 7.16 18.69
N ASN A 456 15.06 6.13 19.04
CA ASN A 456 16.10 5.52 18.23
C ASN A 456 15.58 4.51 17.20
N LEU A 457 14.28 4.56 16.84
CA LEU A 457 13.69 3.70 15.85
C LEU A 457 14.05 4.13 14.44
N LEU A 458 14.65 3.22 13.68
CA LEU A 458 14.84 3.33 12.24
C LEU A 458 13.81 2.48 11.50
N ARG A 459 13.09 3.09 10.58
CA ARG A 459 12.17 2.40 9.68
C ARG A 459 12.83 2.16 8.33
N ILE A 460 12.76 0.93 7.84
CA ILE A 460 13.30 0.49 6.55
C ILE A 460 12.14 0.05 5.66
N SER A 461 12.10 0.56 4.44
CA SER A 461 11.22 0.09 3.38
C SER A 461 12.07 -0.52 2.28
N VAL A 462 11.98 -1.84 2.11
CA VAL A 462 12.78 -2.60 1.14
C VAL A 462 12.23 -2.40 -0.27
N GLY A 463 13.13 -2.21 -1.23
CA GLY A 463 12.86 -2.08 -2.66
C GLY A 463 13.20 -3.33 -3.47
N LEU A 464 13.53 -3.12 -4.73
CA LEU A 464 13.76 -4.19 -5.72
C LEU A 464 15.23 -4.55 -5.92
N GLU A 465 16.14 -3.99 -5.13
CA GLU A 465 17.56 -4.34 -5.17
C GLU A 465 17.76 -5.85 -4.95
N SER A 466 18.83 -6.41 -5.49
CA SER A 466 19.11 -7.83 -5.28
C SER A 466 19.44 -8.13 -3.81
N GLN A 467 19.07 -9.31 -3.35
CA GLN A 467 19.34 -9.77 -1.99
C GLN A 467 20.84 -9.69 -1.63
N SER A 468 21.72 -9.95 -2.61
CA SER A 468 23.17 -9.86 -2.40
C SER A 468 23.64 -8.43 -2.18
N ILE A 469 23.10 -7.46 -2.92
CA ILE A 469 23.41 -6.04 -2.76
C ILE A 469 22.90 -5.55 -1.40
N LEU A 470 21.63 -5.82 -1.07
CA LEU A 470 21.08 -5.45 0.24
C LEU A 470 21.85 -6.09 1.39
N GLY A 471 22.13 -7.39 1.30
CA GLY A 471 22.91 -8.11 2.30
C GLY A 471 24.28 -7.46 2.53
N LYS A 472 25.00 -7.11 1.47
CA LYS A 472 26.29 -6.44 1.55
C LYS A 472 26.20 -5.06 2.22
N ILE A 473 25.25 -4.22 1.79
CA ILE A 473 25.05 -2.86 2.35
C ILE A 473 24.76 -2.92 3.85
N PHE A 474 23.85 -3.79 4.26
CA PHE A 474 23.47 -3.90 5.67
C PHE A 474 24.59 -4.53 6.50
N GLN A 475 25.32 -5.54 6.00
CA GLN A 475 26.45 -6.13 6.72
C GLN A 475 27.58 -5.12 6.92
N GLU A 476 27.95 -4.35 5.89
CA GLU A 476 28.95 -3.28 6.00
C GLU A 476 28.55 -2.21 7.02
N ALA A 477 27.27 -1.85 7.08
CA ALA A 477 26.77 -0.89 8.07
C ALA A 477 26.85 -1.46 9.50
N ILE A 478 26.50 -2.74 9.68
CA ILE A 478 26.62 -3.45 10.96
C ILE A 478 28.08 -3.47 11.42
N ASP A 479 28.98 -3.94 10.56
CA ASP A 479 30.40 -4.09 10.90
C ASP A 479 31.01 -2.77 11.36
N LYS A 480 30.77 -1.69 10.63
CA LYS A 480 31.26 -0.34 10.98
C LYS A 480 30.64 0.24 12.24
N THR A 481 29.40 -0.14 12.55
CA THR A 481 28.71 0.36 13.75
C THR A 481 29.16 -0.38 15.01
N VAL A 482 29.45 -1.67 14.90
CA VAL A 482 29.93 -2.47 16.06
C VAL A 482 31.35 -2.11 16.48
N GLU A 483 32.12 -1.42 15.63
CA GLU A 483 33.47 -0.93 15.94
C GLU A 483 33.48 0.34 16.81
N ILE A 484 32.34 1.00 17.02
CA ILE A 484 32.17 2.22 17.83
C ILE A 484 31.85 1.86 19.27
#